data_aac6327f62829855976d72459862b936
#
_entry.id   aac6327f62829855976d72459862b936
#
_cell.length_a   1.000
_cell.length_b   1.000
_cell.length_c   1.000
_cell.angle_alpha   90.00
_cell.angle_beta   90.00
_cell.angle_gamma   90.00
#
_symmetry.space_group_name_H-M   'P 1'
#
loop_
_entity.id
_entity.type
_entity.pdbx_description
1 polymer ?
#
loop_
_entity_poly.entity_id
_entity_poly.type
_entity_poly.pdbx_seq_one_letter_code
_entity_poly.pdbx_strand_id
1 'polypeptide(L)'
;MDLDAIRTVVKGNALFENLDQTELEALIGKGGTRMFSPGDAIYQKGEVSSGTMALIASGKVQVVAENGYVVRELGPGEIVGEVGTVSLQGKRTVTLTVIEPTEILEWHIKDIEGTSPELIKWLKDLAWKRLKYYSE
;
A
#
# COMPACT_ATOMS: atom_id res chain seq x y z
N MET A 1 3.60 -10.77 -12.80
CA MET A 1 4.99 -10.45 -12.39
C MET A 1 5.51 -11.61 -11.58
N ASP A 2 6.76 -12.05 -11.82
CA ASP A 2 7.29 -13.18 -11.09
C ASP A 2 7.77 -12.78 -9.68
N LEU A 3 8.05 -13.79 -8.85
CA LEU A 3 8.45 -13.56 -7.46
C LEU A 3 9.78 -12.82 -7.33
N ASP A 4 10.71 -13.04 -8.25
CA ASP A 4 12.01 -12.34 -8.21
C ASP A 4 11.83 -10.84 -8.47
N ALA A 5 10.97 -10.49 -9.41
CA ALA A 5 10.64 -9.10 -9.69
C ALA A 5 9.94 -8.46 -8.49
N ILE A 6 9.02 -9.16 -7.85
CA ILE A 6 8.35 -8.70 -6.63
C ILE A 6 9.36 -8.47 -5.50
N ARG A 7 10.28 -9.41 -5.28
CA ARG A 7 11.34 -9.25 -4.27
C ARG A 7 12.17 -8.01 -4.50
N THR A 8 12.54 -7.76 -5.75
CA THR A 8 13.33 -6.57 -6.11
C THR A 8 12.58 -5.29 -5.76
N VAL A 9 11.29 -5.22 -6.09
CA VAL A 9 10.47 -4.04 -5.80
C VAL A 9 10.29 -3.85 -4.30
N VAL A 10 10.03 -4.92 -3.55
CA VAL A 10 9.87 -4.87 -2.08
C VAL A 10 11.15 -4.36 -1.42
N LYS A 11 12.31 -4.88 -1.84
CA LYS A 11 13.61 -4.46 -1.30
C LYS A 11 13.91 -3.00 -1.60
N GLY A 12 13.34 -2.44 -2.65
CA GLY A 12 13.54 -1.04 -3.03
C GLY A 12 12.82 -0.06 -2.12
N ASN A 13 11.91 -0.52 -1.25
CA ASN A 13 11.19 0.36 -0.33
C ASN A 13 11.92 0.39 1.02
N ALA A 14 12.21 1.61 1.50
CA ALA A 14 12.97 1.82 2.74
C ALA A 14 12.32 1.18 3.97
N LEU A 15 10.99 1.02 3.99
CA LEU A 15 10.30 0.38 5.10
C LEU A 15 10.71 -1.08 5.30
N PHE A 16 11.13 -1.74 4.22
CA PHE A 16 11.45 -3.17 4.25
C PHE A 16 12.95 -3.45 4.32
N GLU A 17 13.79 -2.41 4.29
CA GLU A 17 15.23 -2.62 4.20
C GLU A 17 15.85 -3.27 5.45
N ASN A 18 15.20 -3.12 6.61
CA ASN A 18 15.67 -3.70 7.87
C ASN A 18 15.14 -5.12 8.12
N LEU A 19 14.34 -5.66 7.21
CA LEU A 19 13.89 -7.04 7.33
C LEU A 19 15.05 -7.98 6.93
N ASP A 20 15.23 -9.06 7.71
CA ASP A 20 16.15 -10.11 7.29
C ASP A 20 15.52 -10.93 6.15
N GLN A 21 16.32 -11.81 5.54
CA GLN A 21 15.86 -12.61 4.41
C GLN A 21 14.67 -13.50 4.77
N THR A 22 14.66 -14.05 5.98
CA THR A 22 13.57 -14.92 6.46
C THR A 22 12.27 -14.12 6.61
N GLU A 23 12.34 -12.95 7.23
CA GLU A 23 11.17 -12.08 7.41
C GLU A 23 10.64 -11.60 6.05
N LEU A 24 11.53 -11.21 5.14
CA LEU A 24 11.15 -10.74 3.81
C LEU A 24 10.41 -11.83 3.03
N GLU A 25 10.95 -13.05 3.01
CA GLU A 25 10.32 -14.16 2.30
C GLU A 25 8.97 -14.54 2.92
N ALA A 26 8.87 -14.52 4.25
CA ALA A 26 7.60 -14.78 4.94
C ALA A 26 6.56 -13.72 4.59
N LEU A 27 6.95 -12.46 4.55
CA LEU A 27 6.06 -11.36 4.19
C LEU A 27 5.55 -11.50 2.76
N ILE A 28 6.44 -11.73 1.80
CA ILE A 28 6.07 -11.91 0.40
C ILE A 28 5.12 -13.10 0.25
N GLY A 29 5.39 -14.20 0.96
CA GLY A 29 4.56 -15.40 0.89
C GLY A 29 3.15 -15.23 1.44
N LYS A 30 2.92 -14.26 2.32
CA LYS A 30 1.59 -13.97 2.89
C LYS A 30 0.80 -12.97 2.04
N GLY A 31 1.43 -12.32 1.08
CA GLY A 31 0.78 -11.36 0.21
C GLY A 31 0.02 -12.04 -0.92
N GLY A 32 -1.02 -11.38 -1.41
CA GLY A 32 -1.76 -11.79 -2.60
C GLY A 32 -1.59 -10.75 -3.70
N THR A 33 -1.37 -11.22 -4.92
CA THR A 33 -1.26 -10.31 -6.07
C THR A 33 -2.63 -10.03 -6.66
N ARG A 34 -2.84 -8.77 -7.07
CA ARG A 34 -4.05 -8.35 -7.79
C ARG A 34 -3.64 -7.45 -8.95
N MET A 35 -4.41 -7.54 -10.04
CA MET A 35 -4.17 -6.73 -11.23
C MET A 35 -5.34 -5.81 -11.50
N PHE A 36 -5.02 -4.60 -11.98
CA PHE A 36 -6.01 -3.56 -12.28
C PHE A 36 -5.75 -2.96 -13.64
N SER A 37 -6.84 -2.54 -14.30
CA SER A 37 -6.80 -1.84 -15.59
C SER A 37 -6.92 -0.34 -15.38
N PRO A 38 -6.44 0.48 -16.34
CA PRO A 38 -6.64 1.94 -16.27
C PRO A 38 -8.11 2.29 -16.05
N GLY A 39 -8.36 3.22 -15.14
CA GLY A 39 -9.72 3.62 -14.75
C GLY A 39 -10.26 2.90 -13.53
N ASP A 40 -9.69 1.76 -13.14
CA ASP A 40 -10.09 1.05 -11.92
C ASP A 40 -9.68 1.85 -10.70
N ALA A 41 -10.43 1.67 -9.60
CA ALA A 41 -10.04 2.16 -8.29
C ALA A 41 -9.55 0.99 -7.43
N ILE A 42 -8.33 1.10 -6.90
CA ILE A 42 -7.83 0.08 -5.96
C ILE A 42 -8.57 0.22 -4.63
N TYR A 43 -8.66 1.46 -4.14
CA TYR A 43 -9.42 1.82 -2.95
C TYR A 43 -10.22 3.09 -3.25
N GLN A 44 -11.41 3.23 -2.68
CA GLN A 44 -12.25 4.42 -2.84
C GLN A 44 -12.43 5.12 -1.50
N LYS A 45 -12.35 6.45 -1.54
CA LYS A 45 -12.61 7.27 -0.34
C LYS A 45 -14.00 6.95 0.21
N GLY A 46 -14.06 6.77 1.53
CA GLY A 46 -15.30 6.51 2.24
C GLY A 46 -15.67 5.03 2.34
N GLU A 47 -15.07 4.14 1.55
CA GLU A 47 -15.33 2.72 1.75
C GLU A 47 -14.66 2.23 3.04
N VAL A 48 -15.25 1.19 3.64
CA VAL A 48 -14.71 0.60 4.86
C VAL A 48 -13.37 -0.04 4.56
N SER A 49 -12.36 0.29 5.37
CA SER A 49 -11.06 -0.35 5.27
C SER A 49 -11.20 -1.81 5.72
N SER A 50 -10.78 -2.73 4.87
CA SER A 50 -10.77 -4.16 5.20
C SER A 50 -9.55 -4.58 6.02
N GLY A 51 -8.74 -3.62 6.46
CA GLY A 51 -7.50 -3.91 7.19
C GLY A 51 -6.37 -4.35 6.27
N THR A 52 -6.45 -3.99 5.00
CA THR A 52 -5.43 -4.33 4.01
C THR A 52 -4.62 -3.11 3.59
N MET A 53 -3.40 -3.38 3.15
CA MET A 53 -2.53 -2.42 2.50
C MET A 53 -1.79 -3.12 1.38
N ALA A 54 -1.16 -2.37 0.50
CA ALA A 54 -0.49 -2.94 -0.65
C ALA A 54 0.78 -2.20 -1.03
N LEU A 55 1.63 -2.91 -1.77
CA LEU A 55 2.79 -2.35 -2.45
C LEU A 55 2.52 -2.40 -3.95
N ILE A 56 2.80 -1.31 -4.65
CA ILE A 56 2.70 -1.29 -6.11
C ILE A 56 3.89 -2.06 -6.67
N ALA A 57 3.63 -3.18 -7.34
CA ALA A 57 4.67 -3.98 -7.96
C ALA A 57 5.02 -3.44 -9.35
N SER A 58 4.01 -2.98 -10.10
CA SER A 58 4.20 -2.37 -11.43
C SER A 58 3.03 -1.46 -11.73
N GLY A 59 3.22 -0.51 -12.62
CA GLY A 59 2.17 0.39 -13.08
C GLY A 59 2.24 1.77 -12.45
N LYS A 60 1.11 2.49 -12.50
CA LYS A 60 1.01 3.86 -11.98
C LYS A 60 -0.39 4.13 -11.48
N VAL A 61 -0.50 4.75 -10.32
CA VAL A 61 -1.78 5.15 -9.73
C VAL A 61 -1.75 6.62 -9.31
N GLN A 62 -2.93 7.23 -9.21
CA GLN A 62 -3.10 8.58 -8.70
C GLN A 62 -3.83 8.55 -7.38
N VAL A 63 -3.36 9.35 -6.42
CA VAL A 63 -4.06 9.61 -5.17
C VAL A 63 -4.97 10.81 -5.44
N VAL A 64 -6.30 10.60 -5.32
CA VAL A 64 -7.30 11.61 -5.67
C VAL A 64 -8.09 12.00 -4.44
N ALA A 65 -8.16 13.30 -4.17
CA ALA A 65 -8.95 13.85 -3.09
C ALA A 65 -10.44 13.92 -3.48
N GLU A 66 -11.32 14.21 -2.48
CA GLU A 66 -12.77 14.21 -2.63
C GLU A 66 -13.27 15.12 -3.76
N ASN A 67 -12.61 16.25 -3.97
CA ASN A 67 -12.99 17.21 -5.02
C ASN A 67 -12.43 16.86 -6.40
N GLY A 68 -11.83 15.70 -6.56
CA GLY A 68 -11.19 15.28 -7.81
C GLY A 68 -9.76 15.78 -8.00
N TYR A 69 -9.23 16.51 -7.02
CA TYR A 69 -7.85 17.00 -7.08
C TYR A 69 -6.86 15.84 -6.97
N VAL A 70 -5.89 15.79 -7.88
CA VAL A 70 -4.82 14.78 -7.84
C VAL A 70 -3.75 15.25 -6.86
N VAL A 71 -3.64 14.54 -5.74
CA VAL A 71 -2.69 14.88 -4.68
C VAL A 71 -1.27 14.50 -5.09
N ARG A 72 -1.11 13.29 -5.66
CA ARG A 72 0.19 12.81 -6.15
C ARG A 72 0.01 11.57 -7.01
N GLU A 73 1.07 11.21 -7.73
CA GLU A 73 1.16 9.94 -8.46
C GLU A 73 2.10 8.99 -7.72
N LEU A 74 1.78 7.70 -7.77
CA LEU A 74 2.57 6.65 -7.13
C LEU A 74 2.93 5.59 -8.17
N GLY A 75 4.11 5.02 -8.03
CA GLY A 75 4.62 3.99 -8.94
C GLY A 75 5.22 2.79 -8.19
N PRO A 76 5.96 1.92 -8.92
CA PRO A 76 6.50 0.71 -8.33
C PRO A 76 7.33 0.96 -7.08
N GLY A 77 7.17 0.10 -6.07
CA GLY A 77 7.86 0.18 -4.80
C GLY A 77 7.17 1.03 -3.75
N GLU A 78 6.10 1.74 -4.09
CA GLU A 78 5.39 2.59 -3.14
C GLU A 78 4.25 1.85 -2.46
N ILE A 79 4.01 2.21 -1.19
CA ILE A 79 2.97 1.62 -0.34
C ILE A 79 1.68 2.42 -0.50
N VAL A 80 0.55 1.71 -0.54
CA VAL A 80 -0.79 2.31 -0.61
C VAL A 80 -1.70 1.63 0.42
N GLY A 81 -2.73 2.36 0.87
CA GLY A 81 -3.74 1.84 1.79
C GLY A 81 -3.35 1.90 3.26
N GLU A 82 -2.12 2.31 3.59
CA GLU A 82 -1.62 2.39 4.97
C GLU A 82 -2.39 3.40 5.82
N VAL A 83 -2.88 4.49 5.22
CA VAL A 83 -3.63 5.52 5.94
C VAL A 83 -4.94 4.97 6.52
N GLY A 84 -5.59 4.06 5.80
CA GLY A 84 -6.80 3.41 6.28
C GLY A 84 -6.61 2.64 7.59
N THR A 85 -5.37 2.25 7.91
CA THR A 85 -5.06 1.50 9.13
C THR A 85 -5.10 2.37 10.38
N VAL A 86 -4.97 3.69 10.24
CA VAL A 86 -4.98 4.65 11.36
C VAL A 86 -6.17 5.60 11.31
N SER A 87 -7.04 5.47 10.31
CA SER A 87 -8.25 6.27 10.21
C SER A 87 -9.16 5.95 11.40
N LEU A 88 -9.61 6.98 12.12
CA LEU A 88 -10.48 6.82 13.27
C LEU A 88 -11.82 6.19 12.92
N GLN A 89 -12.27 6.36 11.70
CA GLN A 89 -13.54 5.82 11.21
C GLN A 89 -13.39 4.45 10.55
N GLY A 90 -12.16 3.95 10.43
CA GLY A 90 -11.89 2.69 9.73
C GLY A 90 -12.21 2.75 8.23
N LYS A 91 -12.20 3.94 7.65
CA LYS A 91 -12.54 4.15 6.24
C LYS A 91 -11.34 4.63 5.46
N ARG A 92 -11.35 4.35 4.15
CA ARG A 92 -10.35 4.88 3.22
C ARG A 92 -10.48 6.41 3.15
N THR A 93 -9.35 7.10 3.16
CA THR A 93 -9.31 8.56 3.23
C THR A 93 -9.15 9.23 1.87
N VAL A 94 -8.69 8.47 0.88
CA VAL A 94 -8.51 8.95 -0.50
C VAL A 94 -8.91 7.86 -1.47
N THR A 95 -9.11 8.24 -2.72
CA THR A 95 -9.32 7.28 -3.82
C THR A 95 -8.00 7.06 -4.54
N LEU A 96 -7.69 5.80 -4.85
CA LEU A 96 -6.51 5.42 -5.64
C LEU A 96 -6.98 4.94 -7.00
N THR A 97 -6.78 5.77 -8.02
CA THR A 97 -7.20 5.49 -9.39
C THR A 97 -6.02 5.03 -10.23
N VAL A 98 -6.20 3.91 -10.91
CA VAL A 98 -5.17 3.33 -11.79
C VAL A 98 -5.13 4.10 -13.11
N ILE A 99 -3.93 4.52 -13.53
CA ILE A 99 -3.74 5.24 -14.79
C ILE A 99 -2.93 4.46 -15.83
N GLU A 100 -2.22 3.43 -15.40
CA GLU A 100 -1.56 2.44 -16.28
C GLU A 100 -1.86 1.06 -15.73
N PRO A 101 -1.81 -0.01 -16.55
CA PRO A 101 -2.00 -1.36 -16.01
C PRO A 101 -1.11 -1.59 -14.78
N THR A 102 -1.73 -1.98 -13.67
CA THR A 102 -1.07 -2.02 -12.36
C THR A 102 -1.22 -3.39 -11.73
N GLU A 103 -0.12 -3.89 -11.16
CA GLU A 103 -0.12 -5.07 -10.31
C GLU A 103 0.31 -4.65 -8.91
N ILE A 104 -0.41 -5.14 -7.90
CA ILE A 104 -0.10 -4.88 -6.49
C ILE A 104 0.13 -6.19 -5.75
N LEU A 105 0.90 -6.09 -4.66
CA LEU A 105 1.02 -7.14 -3.65
C LEU A 105 0.31 -6.65 -2.40
N GLU A 106 -0.76 -7.32 -2.01
CA GLU A 106 -1.65 -6.87 -0.95
C GLU A 106 -1.55 -7.77 0.28
N TRP A 107 -1.57 -7.17 1.47
CA TRP A 107 -1.52 -7.89 2.74
C TRP A 107 -2.61 -7.41 3.68
N HIS A 108 -3.07 -8.31 4.55
CA HIS A 108 -3.74 -7.93 5.79
C HIS A 108 -2.71 -7.41 6.78
N ILE A 109 -3.06 -6.36 7.50
CA ILE A 109 -2.21 -5.78 8.55
C ILE A 109 -1.83 -6.84 9.59
N LYS A 110 -2.74 -7.75 9.92
CA LYS A 110 -2.48 -8.84 10.88
C LYS A 110 -1.33 -9.74 10.42
N ASP A 111 -1.20 -9.99 9.13
CA ASP A 111 -0.13 -10.82 8.61
C ASP A 111 1.22 -10.11 8.69
N ILE A 112 1.23 -8.81 8.46
CA ILE A 112 2.43 -7.99 8.62
C ILE A 112 2.86 -7.97 10.08
N GLU A 113 1.91 -7.75 10.99
CA GLU A 113 2.16 -7.72 12.44
C GLU A 113 2.74 -9.05 12.92
N GLY A 114 2.21 -10.17 12.45
CA GLY A 114 2.70 -11.50 12.79
C GLY A 114 4.09 -11.81 12.24
N THR A 115 4.50 -11.13 11.16
CA THR A 115 5.82 -11.32 10.56
C THR A 115 6.88 -10.41 11.19
N SER A 116 6.54 -9.14 11.38
CA SER A 116 7.47 -8.16 11.96
C SER A 116 6.69 -7.07 12.69
N PRO A 117 6.63 -7.13 14.04
CA PRO A 117 5.97 -6.06 14.82
C PRO A 117 6.62 -4.69 14.62
N GLU A 118 7.91 -4.64 14.35
CA GLU A 118 8.60 -3.36 14.10
C GLU A 118 8.14 -2.73 12.79
N LEU A 119 7.88 -3.54 11.78
CA LEU A 119 7.37 -3.04 10.50
C LEU A 119 6.01 -2.35 10.69
N ILE A 120 5.14 -2.90 11.50
CA ILE A 120 3.85 -2.28 11.83
C ILE A 120 4.04 -0.89 12.43
N LYS A 121 5.00 -0.74 13.34
CA LYS A 121 5.29 0.55 13.94
C LYS A 121 5.70 1.58 12.90
N TRP A 122 6.60 1.22 12.00
CA TRP A 122 7.05 2.11 10.92
C TRP A 122 5.92 2.45 9.95
N LEU A 123 5.06 1.47 9.64
CA LEU A 123 3.89 1.69 8.79
C LEU A 123 2.90 2.66 9.42
N LYS A 124 2.66 2.55 10.72
CA LYS A 124 1.78 3.47 11.44
C LYS A 124 2.36 4.89 11.44
N ASP A 125 3.66 5.03 11.62
CA ASP A 125 4.31 6.34 11.56
C ASP A 125 4.16 6.98 10.16
N LEU A 126 4.37 6.19 9.11
CA LEU A 126 4.17 6.65 7.74
C LEU A 126 2.71 7.04 7.50
N ALA A 127 1.78 6.22 7.97
CA ALA A 127 0.35 6.44 7.80
C ALA A 127 -0.10 7.73 8.47
N TRP A 128 0.38 8.02 9.69
CA TRP A 128 0.07 9.26 10.39
C TRP A 128 0.57 10.48 9.62
N LYS A 129 1.77 10.42 9.07
CA LYS A 129 2.32 11.52 8.27
C LYS A 129 1.48 11.76 7.02
N ARG A 130 1.08 10.70 6.33
CA ARG A 130 0.25 10.81 5.12
C ARG A 130 -1.16 11.25 5.42
N LEU A 131 -1.75 10.80 6.53
CA LEU A 131 -3.09 11.23 6.96
C LEU A 131 -3.13 12.74 7.12
N LYS A 132 -2.14 13.30 7.81
CA LYS A 132 -2.02 14.74 8.01
C LYS A 132 -1.89 15.47 6.67
N TYR A 133 -1.08 14.94 5.77
CA TYR A 133 -0.86 15.52 4.44
C TYR A 133 -2.14 15.50 3.59
N TYR A 134 -2.86 14.37 3.58
CA TYR A 134 -4.04 14.20 2.73
C TYR A 134 -5.30 14.86 3.29
N SER A 135 -5.34 15.16 4.58
CA SER A 135 -6.50 15.77 5.23
C SER A 135 -6.52 17.29 5.14
N GLU A 136 -5.45 17.86 4.66
CA GLU A 136 -5.36 19.30 4.41
C GLU A 136 -5.91 19.64 3.02
#